data_ea274de7cd9bd4b15f2f8d02063b9c7a
#
_entry.id   ea274de7cd9bd4b15f2f8d02063b9c7a
#
_cell.length_a   1.000
_cell.length_b   1.000
_cell.length_c   1.000
_cell.angle_alpha   90.00
_cell.angle_beta   90.00
_cell.angle_gamma   90.00
#
_symmetry.space_group_name_H-M   'P 1'
#
loop_
_entity.id
_entity.type
_entity.pdbx_description
1 polymer ?
#
loop_
_entity_poly.entity_id
_entity_poly.type
_entity_poly.pdbx_seq_one_letter_code
_entity_poly.pdbx_strand_id
1 'polypeptide(L)'
;MVSSIILAKEGYKVCVLEKNNQFGGNLQTFVRDKTIFDTGIHYIGGLSEGQNLYKYFKYLGIIDELRLKKMDEDAFDVISFEDKNEEYPHAQGYENFVNQLLKSFPDEKEALEKYCKFVVDVCNTFPLYNLNAEGKYQSEILTLNAKDC
;
A
#
# COMPACT_ATOMS: atom_id res chain seq x y z
N MET A 1 -11.05 -10.04 -9.47
CA MET A 1 -10.18 -10.05 -10.68
C MET A 1 -8.82 -10.69 -10.44
N VAL A 2 -8.08 -10.40 -9.36
CA VAL A 2 -6.76 -11.05 -9.11
C VAL A 2 -6.89 -12.57 -9.08
N SER A 3 -7.81 -13.12 -8.29
CA SER A 3 -8.05 -14.57 -8.22
C SER A 3 -8.43 -15.19 -9.57
N SER A 4 -9.18 -14.46 -10.40
CA SER A 4 -9.54 -14.95 -11.73
C SER A 4 -8.35 -15.01 -12.69
N ILE A 5 -7.42 -14.07 -12.61
CA ILE A 5 -6.19 -14.11 -13.39
C ILE A 5 -5.32 -15.30 -12.95
N ILE A 6 -5.17 -15.50 -11.64
CA ILE A 6 -4.39 -16.62 -11.10
C ILE A 6 -4.98 -17.96 -11.55
N LEU A 7 -6.28 -18.15 -11.37
CA LEU A 7 -6.96 -19.37 -11.81
C LEU A 7 -6.85 -19.60 -13.31
N ALA A 8 -6.96 -18.53 -14.12
CA ALA A 8 -6.79 -18.65 -15.57
C ALA A 8 -5.35 -19.04 -15.96
N LYS A 9 -4.33 -18.51 -15.25
CA LYS A 9 -2.93 -18.92 -15.43
C LYS A 9 -2.70 -20.40 -15.10
N GLU A 10 -3.44 -20.93 -14.13
CA GLU A 10 -3.43 -22.35 -13.77
C GLU A 10 -4.29 -23.23 -14.71
N GLY A 11 -4.82 -22.68 -15.80
CA GLY A 11 -5.55 -23.41 -16.83
C GLY A 11 -7.05 -23.58 -16.57
N TYR A 12 -7.60 -22.98 -15.52
CA TYR A 12 -9.03 -23.03 -15.25
C TYR A 12 -9.83 -22.12 -16.20
N LYS A 13 -11.03 -22.56 -16.57
CA LYS A 13 -12.01 -21.69 -17.23
C LYS A 13 -12.68 -20.83 -16.18
N VAL A 14 -12.50 -19.54 -16.24
CA VAL A 14 -12.98 -18.59 -15.23
C VAL A 14 -14.06 -17.70 -15.82
N CYS A 15 -15.15 -17.52 -15.06
CA CYS A 15 -16.20 -16.54 -15.36
C CYS A 15 -16.22 -15.50 -14.24
N VAL A 16 -16.14 -14.21 -14.60
CA VAL A 16 -16.25 -13.09 -13.66
C VAL A 16 -17.61 -12.44 -13.84
N LEU A 17 -18.37 -12.36 -12.77
CA LEU A 17 -19.68 -11.73 -12.74
C LEU A 17 -19.56 -10.38 -12.01
N GLU A 18 -20.01 -9.33 -12.67
CA GLU A 18 -20.07 -7.98 -12.09
C GLU A 18 -21.53 -7.49 -12.08
N LYS A 19 -21.99 -7.04 -10.93
CA LYS A 19 -23.35 -6.54 -10.74
C LYS A 19 -23.54 -5.12 -11.30
N ASN A 20 -22.49 -4.31 -11.21
CA ASN A 20 -22.53 -2.91 -11.61
C ASN A 20 -22.21 -2.74 -13.10
N ASN A 21 -22.62 -1.61 -13.67
CA ASN A 21 -22.31 -1.26 -15.06
C ASN A 21 -20.80 -0.98 -15.27
N GLN A 22 -20.07 -0.76 -14.21
CA GLN A 22 -18.63 -0.53 -14.22
C GLN A 22 -17.97 -1.52 -13.25
N PHE A 23 -16.89 -2.16 -13.70
CA PHE A 23 -16.08 -3.04 -12.86
C PHE A 23 -15.03 -2.22 -12.09
N GLY A 24 -14.49 -2.80 -11.00
CA GLY A 24 -13.41 -2.19 -10.21
C GLY A 24 -13.75 -1.93 -8.74
N GLY A 25 -15.01 -1.97 -8.35
CA GLY A 25 -15.42 -1.75 -6.95
C GLY A 25 -14.95 -0.38 -6.44
N ASN A 26 -14.20 -0.36 -5.35
CA ASN A 26 -13.65 0.88 -4.77
C ASN A 26 -12.52 1.53 -5.59
N LEU A 27 -12.08 0.87 -6.65
CA LEU A 27 -11.11 1.44 -7.61
C LEU A 27 -11.78 2.15 -8.78
N GLN A 28 -13.11 2.29 -8.74
CA GLN A 28 -13.86 3.00 -9.76
C GLN A 28 -13.63 4.51 -9.65
N THR A 29 -13.91 5.20 -10.73
CA THR A 29 -14.00 6.66 -10.79
C THR A 29 -15.43 7.08 -11.10
N PHE A 30 -15.78 8.30 -10.77
CA PHE A 30 -17.03 8.93 -11.21
C PHE A 30 -16.75 10.32 -11.77
N VAL A 31 -17.66 10.82 -12.58
CA VAL A 31 -17.53 12.14 -13.19
C VAL A 31 -18.62 13.07 -12.65
N ARG A 32 -18.23 14.26 -12.23
CA ARG A 32 -19.14 15.36 -11.89
C ARG A 32 -18.59 16.65 -12.47
N ASP A 33 -19.43 17.41 -13.12
CA ASP A 33 -19.09 18.72 -13.72
C ASP A 33 -17.83 18.65 -14.61
N LYS A 34 -17.74 17.59 -15.45
CA LYS A 34 -16.60 17.29 -16.33
C LYS A 34 -15.27 16.99 -15.60
N THR A 35 -15.29 16.82 -14.30
CA THR A 35 -14.14 16.45 -13.48
C THR A 35 -14.25 15.00 -13.06
N ILE A 36 -13.15 14.26 -13.17
CA ILE A 36 -13.05 12.85 -12.75
C ILE A 36 -12.62 12.82 -11.29
N PHE A 37 -13.33 12.04 -10.50
CA PHE A 37 -13.04 11.80 -9.09
C PHE A 37 -12.81 10.30 -8.86
N ASP A 38 -11.89 9.99 -7.99
CA ASP A 38 -11.68 8.63 -7.49
C ASP A 38 -12.70 8.30 -6.40
N THR A 39 -13.15 7.04 -6.36
CA THR A 39 -14.14 6.62 -5.37
C THR A 39 -13.48 6.29 -4.02
N GLY A 40 -12.32 5.65 -4.02
CA GLY A 40 -11.72 5.16 -2.79
C GLY A 40 -10.20 5.18 -2.70
N ILE A 41 -9.48 5.12 -3.80
CA ILE A 41 -8.00 5.10 -3.80
C ILE A 41 -7.49 6.24 -4.65
N HIS A 42 -6.73 7.14 -4.03
CA HIS A 42 -6.12 8.31 -4.68
C HIS A 42 -4.64 8.09 -4.97
N TYR A 43 -3.95 7.36 -4.12
CA TYR A 43 -2.56 6.93 -4.31
C TYR A 43 -2.34 5.55 -3.69
N ILE A 44 -1.25 4.89 -4.07
CA ILE A 44 -0.96 3.51 -3.67
C ILE A 44 0.53 3.36 -3.38
N GLY A 45 0.86 2.68 -2.30
CA GLY A 45 2.23 2.32 -1.94
C GLY A 45 2.64 0.94 -2.43
N GLY A 46 3.90 0.60 -2.25
CA GLY A 46 4.42 -0.74 -2.51
C GLY A 46 4.66 -1.08 -3.98
N LEU A 47 4.72 -0.08 -4.87
CA LEU A 47 4.89 -0.26 -6.32
C LEU A 47 6.31 0.02 -6.84
N SER A 48 7.26 0.39 -5.98
CA SER A 48 8.66 0.46 -6.38
C SER A 48 9.23 -0.94 -6.60
N GLU A 49 10.25 -1.05 -7.46
CA GLU A 49 10.87 -2.34 -7.77
C GLU A 49 11.30 -3.07 -6.50
N GLY A 50 10.98 -4.37 -6.44
CA GLY A 50 11.26 -5.22 -5.28
C GLY A 50 10.24 -5.15 -4.13
N GLN A 51 9.34 -4.17 -4.12
CA GLN A 51 8.27 -4.08 -3.11
C GLN A 51 7.14 -5.08 -3.37
N ASN A 52 6.27 -5.27 -2.39
CA ASN A 52 5.26 -6.31 -2.41
C ASN A 52 4.25 -6.18 -3.56
N LEU A 53 3.58 -5.03 -3.72
CA LEU A 53 2.61 -4.84 -4.79
C LEU A 53 3.26 -4.86 -6.18
N TYR A 54 4.50 -4.38 -6.31
CA TYR A 54 5.27 -4.52 -7.55
C TYR A 54 5.41 -6.00 -7.94
N LYS A 55 5.78 -6.88 -7.00
CA LYS A 55 5.91 -8.33 -7.24
C LYS A 55 4.57 -8.93 -7.67
N TYR A 56 3.46 -8.57 -7.00
CA TYR A 56 2.13 -9.03 -7.40
C TYR A 56 1.76 -8.57 -8.81
N PHE A 57 1.95 -7.30 -9.11
CA PHE A 57 1.57 -6.74 -10.41
C PHE A 57 2.45 -7.27 -11.54
N LYS A 58 3.72 -7.54 -11.25
CA LYS A 58 4.63 -8.21 -12.17
C LYS A 58 4.16 -9.64 -12.46
N TYR A 59 3.81 -10.40 -11.43
CA TYR A 59 3.26 -11.76 -11.58
C TYR A 59 1.97 -11.77 -12.39
N LEU A 60 1.09 -10.81 -12.15
CA LEU A 60 -0.16 -10.65 -12.90
C LEU A 60 0.06 -10.17 -14.34
N GLY A 61 1.22 -9.61 -14.65
CA GLY A 61 1.57 -9.09 -15.98
C GLY A 61 0.98 -7.72 -16.27
N ILE A 62 0.70 -6.92 -15.25
CA ILE A 62 0.04 -5.61 -15.40
C ILE A 62 0.94 -4.41 -15.06
N ILE A 63 2.10 -4.64 -14.42
CA ILE A 63 2.94 -3.53 -13.96
C ILE A 63 3.41 -2.61 -15.09
N ASP A 64 3.76 -3.18 -16.23
CA ASP A 64 4.29 -2.45 -17.37
C ASP A 64 3.21 -1.70 -18.16
N GLU A 65 1.93 -2.04 -17.94
CA GLU A 65 0.77 -1.39 -18.55
C GLU A 65 0.27 -0.18 -17.73
N LEU A 66 0.76 -0.03 -16.49
CA LEU A 66 0.35 1.04 -15.59
C LEU A 66 1.14 2.32 -15.85
N ARG A 67 0.43 3.42 -16.04
CA ARG A 67 1.03 4.76 -16.10
C ARG A 67 1.15 5.33 -14.69
N LEU A 68 2.23 4.96 -14.01
CA LEU A 68 2.48 5.39 -12.64
C LEU A 68 3.28 6.70 -12.63
N LYS A 69 2.94 7.59 -11.69
CA LYS A 69 3.72 8.76 -11.34
C LYS A 69 4.15 8.64 -9.88
N LYS A 70 5.46 8.69 -9.64
CA LYS A 70 5.98 8.74 -8.28
C LYS A 70 5.57 10.06 -7.62
N MET A 71 5.08 9.96 -6.41
CA MET A 71 4.76 11.13 -5.59
C MET A 71 6.03 11.77 -5.03
N ASP A 72 5.91 12.98 -4.52
CA ASP A 72 7.00 13.69 -3.88
C ASP A 72 7.62 12.85 -2.74
N GLU A 73 8.94 12.81 -2.67
CA GLU A 73 9.63 11.99 -1.67
C GLU A 73 9.63 12.63 -0.28
N ASP A 74 9.59 13.95 -0.23
CA ASP A 74 9.68 14.72 1.02
C ASP A 74 8.30 15.07 1.59
N ALA A 75 7.28 15.09 0.73
CA ALA A 75 5.92 15.50 1.10
C ALA A 75 4.87 14.85 0.19
N PHE A 76 4.74 13.51 0.20
CA PHE A 76 3.70 12.85 -0.59
C PHE A 76 2.29 13.10 -0.03
N ASP A 77 2.22 13.44 1.23
CA ASP A 77 1.02 13.87 1.93
C ASP A 77 1.38 14.97 2.93
N VAL A 78 0.42 15.83 3.28
CA VAL A 78 0.62 16.91 4.25
C VAL A 78 -0.56 16.92 5.20
N ILE A 79 -0.25 16.82 6.50
CA ILE A 79 -1.25 16.92 7.55
C ILE A 79 -1.28 18.37 8.03
N SER A 80 -2.45 18.99 7.98
CA SER A 80 -2.69 20.34 8.49
C SER A 80 -3.87 20.35 9.46
N PHE A 81 -3.84 21.24 10.43
CA PHE A 81 -4.91 21.44 11.40
C PHE A 81 -5.50 22.82 11.20
N GLU A 82 -6.83 22.91 11.19
CA GLU A 82 -7.56 24.15 10.89
C GLU A 82 -7.25 25.28 11.89
N ASP A 83 -6.99 24.93 13.14
CA ASP A 83 -6.67 25.83 14.25
C ASP A 83 -5.18 26.20 14.36
N LYS A 84 -4.33 25.57 13.56
CA LYS A 84 -2.90 25.78 13.54
C LYS A 84 -2.42 26.15 12.14
N ASN A 85 -1.65 27.18 12.05
CA ASN A 85 -1.01 27.56 10.77
C ASN A 85 0.30 26.76 10.56
N GLU A 86 0.22 25.46 10.85
CA GLU A 86 1.36 24.53 10.79
C GLU A 86 1.00 23.36 9.87
N GLU A 87 1.96 22.96 9.08
CA GLU A 87 1.87 21.82 8.18
C GLU A 87 2.92 20.78 8.57
N TYR A 88 2.51 19.51 8.52
CA TYR A 88 3.36 18.36 8.84
C TYR A 88 3.50 17.49 7.60
N PRO A 89 4.55 17.68 6.78
CA PRO A 89 4.80 16.89 5.60
C PRO A 89 5.10 15.44 5.95
N HIS A 90 4.48 14.53 5.23
CA HIS A 90 4.68 13.09 5.37
C HIS A 90 5.61 12.61 4.24
N ALA A 91 6.84 12.27 4.60
CA ALA A 91 7.86 11.87 3.64
C ALA A 91 7.88 10.37 3.37
N GLN A 92 8.39 9.96 2.22
CA GLN A 92 8.56 8.57 1.84
C GLN A 92 9.85 7.99 2.44
N GLY A 93 9.76 6.75 2.94
CA GLY A 93 10.87 6.04 3.56
C GLY A 93 11.08 6.42 5.03
N TYR A 94 11.48 5.44 5.84
CA TYR A 94 11.54 5.62 7.29
C TYR A 94 12.54 6.70 7.73
N GLU A 95 13.71 6.75 7.12
CA GLU A 95 14.73 7.74 7.45
C GLU A 95 14.25 9.16 7.12
N ASN A 96 13.69 9.34 5.92
CA ASN A 96 13.19 10.62 5.48
C ASN A 96 11.95 11.05 6.29
N PHE A 97 11.07 10.12 6.62
CA PHE A 97 9.94 10.35 7.52
C PHE A 97 10.39 10.88 8.89
N VAL A 98 11.37 10.23 9.52
CA VAL A 98 11.92 10.68 10.80
C VAL A 98 12.55 12.07 10.66
N ASN A 99 13.40 12.27 9.66
CA ASN A 99 14.07 13.56 9.43
C ASN A 99 13.07 14.70 9.18
N GLN A 100 11.98 14.44 8.49
CA GLN A 100 10.96 15.44 8.20
C GLN A 100 10.20 15.83 9.49
N LEU A 101 9.78 14.85 10.29
CA LEU A 101 9.08 15.12 11.55
C LEU A 101 9.96 15.77 12.61
N LEU A 102 11.26 15.49 12.63
CA LEU A 102 12.19 16.14 13.56
C LEU A 102 12.30 17.66 13.37
N LYS A 103 11.90 18.20 12.21
CA LYS A 103 11.83 19.65 12.00
C LYS A 103 10.80 20.31 12.91
N SER A 104 9.70 19.59 13.18
CA SER A 104 8.61 20.06 14.04
C SER A 104 8.70 19.52 15.47
N PHE A 105 9.34 18.36 15.65
CA PHE A 105 9.44 17.63 16.91
C PHE A 105 10.88 17.22 17.21
N PRO A 106 11.81 18.17 17.45
CA PRO A 106 13.25 17.89 17.53
C PRO A 106 13.64 16.92 18.66
N ASP A 107 12.88 16.89 19.73
CA ASP A 107 13.15 16.06 20.91
C ASP A 107 12.60 14.62 20.81
N GLU A 108 11.85 14.31 19.75
CA GLU A 108 11.14 13.03 19.59
C GLU A 108 11.89 11.98 18.74
N LYS A 109 13.18 12.16 18.51
CA LYS A 109 13.96 11.28 17.64
C LYS A 109 13.84 9.80 18.01
N GLU A 110 14.08 9.49 19.29
CA GLU A 110 14.06 8.11 19.77
C GLU A 110 12.67 7.47 19.62
N ALA A 111 11.61 8.23 19.90
CA ALA A 111 10.24 7.75 19.75
C ALA A 111 9.89 7.48 18.27
N LEU A 112 10.29 8.35 17.36
CA LEU A 112 10.06 8.19 15.92
C LEU A 112 10.83 7.00 15.35
N GLU A 113 12.10 6.83 15.71
CA GLU A 113 12.91 5.68 15.29
C GLU A 113 12.33 4.37 15.84
N LYS A 114 11.91 4.36 17.10
CA LYS A 114 11.25 3.21 17.72
C LYS A 114 9.92 2.86 17.02
N TYR A 115 9.12 3.86 16.68
CA TYR A 115 7.89 3.66 15.93
C TYR A 115 8.17 3.02 14.56
N CYS A 116 9.10 3.56 13.78
CA CYS A 116 9.46 3.00 12.49
C CYS A 116 9.95 1.56 12.60
N LYS A 117 10.82 1.29 13.58
CA LYS A 117 11.28 -0.06 13.84
C LYS A 117 10.14 -1.00 14.19
N PHE A 118 9.23 -0.59 15.03
CA PHE A 118 8.06 -1.39 15.41
C PHE A 118 7.18 -1.72 14.20
N VAL A 119 6.93 -0.75 13.31
CA VAL A 119 6.19 -0.99 12.06
C VAL A 119 6.89 -2.05 11.21
N VAL A 120 8.21 -1.96 11.04
CA VAL A 120 8.99 -2.96 10.29
C VAL A 120 8.90 -4.34 10.93
N ASP A 121 9.05 -4.41 12.24
CA ASP A 121 9.00 -5.67 12.98
C ASP A 121 7.62 -6.35 12.82
N VAL A 122 6.53 -5.58 12.95
CA VAL A 122 5.16 -6.09 12.71
C VAL A 122 4.99 -6.58 11.27
N CYS A 123 5.43 -5.80 10.29
CA CYS A 123 5.36 -6.21 8.89
C CYS A 123 6.12 -7.51 8.62
N ASN A 124 7.26 -7.71 9.27
CA ASN A 124 8.07 -8.92 9.11
C ASN A 124 7.45 -10.15 9.77
N THR A 125 6.54 -9.99 10.73
CA THR A 125 5.79 -11.12 11.32
C THR A 125 4.73 -11.66 10.37
N PHE A 126 4.33 -10.88 9.35
CA PHE A 126 3.30 -11.29 8.40
C PHE A 126 3.92 -11.98 7.17
N PRO A 127 3.74 -13.29 7.01
CA PRO A 127 4.46 -14.08 5.98
C PRO A 127 4.23 -13.60 4.56
N LEU A 128 3.03 -13.13 4.24
CA LEU A 128 2.67 -12.68 2.89
C LEU A 128 3.13 -11.24 2.59
N TYR A 129 3.59 -10.49 3.58
CA TYR A 129 4.02 -9.11 3.37
C TYR A 129 5.23 -9.02 2.43
N ASN A 130 6.23 -9.86 2.66
CA ASN A 130 7.45 -9.90 1.86
C ASN A 130 7.42 -10.92 0.73
N LEU A 131 6.39 -11.77 0.64
CA LEU A 131 6.29 -12.89 -0.29
C LEU A 131 7.48 -13.87 -0.21
N ASN A 132 8.12 -13.96 0.95
CA ASN A 132 9.25 -14.85 1.20
C ASN A 132 8.78 -16.26 1.57
N ALA A 133 7.67 -16.71 0.98
CA ALA A 133 7.07 -17.98 1.24
C ALA A 133 7.86 -19.14 0.65
N GLU A 134 8.84 -19.65 1.38
CA GLU A 134 9.40 -20.97 1.13
C GLU A 134 8.43 -22.04 1.66
N GLY A 135 7.37 -22.31 0.91
CA GLY A 135 6.61 -23.57 0.96
C GLY A 135 5.94 -24.02 2.26
N LYS A 136 5.99 -23.30 3.38
CA LYS A 136 5.51 -23.75 4.69
C LYS A 136 4.26 -23.03 5.24
N TYR A 137 3.63 -22.16 4.46
CA TYR A 137 2.71 -21.14 4.99
C TYR A 137 1.24 -21.48 5.06
N GLN A 138 0.81 -22.66 4.63
CA GLN A 138 -0.64 -22.99 4.64
C GLN A 138 -1.24 -23.09 6.06
N SER A 139 -0.42 -23.36 7.07
CA SER A 139 -0.90 -23.49 8.46
C SER A 139 -0.70 -22.24 9.31
N GLU A 140 0.27 -21.38 8.99
CA GLU A 140 0.66 -20.26 9.86
C GLU A 140 -0.28 -19.06 9.77
N ILE A 141 -0.89 -18.80 8.61
CA ILE A 141 -1.88 -17.72 8.43
C ILE A 141 -3.14 -17.96 9.30
N LEU A 142 -3.49 -19.23 9.53
CA LEU A 142 -4.62 -19.61 10.36
C LEU A 142 -4.31 -19.69 11.86
N THR A 143 -3.03 -19.61 12.22
CA THR A 143 -2.56 -19.72 13.62
C THR A 143 -2.04 -18.42 14.19
N LEU A 144 -2.05 -17.31 13.43
CA LEU A 144 -1.75 -15.99 13.97
C LEU A 144 -2.76 -15.66 15.09
N ASN A 145 -2.30 -15.82 16.32
CA ASN A 145 -3.04 -15.38 17.48
C ASN A 145 -2.92 -13.87 17.60
N ALA A 146 -4.01 -13.19 17.91
CA ALA A 146 -4.03 -11.74 18.20
C ALA A 146 -3.11 -11.32 19.36
N LYS A 147 -2.45 -12.29 20.03
CA LYS A 147 -1.44 -12.06 21.05
C LYS A 147 -0.02 -11.91 20.51
N ASP A 148 0.18 -12.24 19.23
CA ASP A 148 1.46 -12.19 18.52
C ASP A 148 1.58 -10.93 17.63
N CYS A 149 0.51 -10.08 17.61
CA CYS A 149 0.45 -8.82 16.89
C CYS A 149 0.64 -7.61 17.82
#